data_681b4d7bcd4f7480ab82ed842859b92a
#
_entry.id   681b4d7bcd4f7480ab82ed842859b92a
#
_cell.length_a   1.000
_cell.length_b   1.000
_cell.length_c   1.000
_cell.angle_alpha   90.00
_cell.angle_beta   90.00
_cell.angle_gamma   90.00
#
_symmetry.space_group_name_H-M   'P 1'
#
loop_
_entity.id
_entity.type
_entity.pdbx_description
1 polymer ?
#
loop_
_entity_poly.entity_id
_entity_poly.type
_entity_poly.pdbx_seq_one_letter_code
_entity_poly.pdbx_strand_id
1 'polypeptide(L)'
;EAEWMAENNLVPVTYFKAHDAATQKLVSCEAYLEGGDVYAVNVESLSADELAAKDASTIAANKSVRNKKLAECDWTQLADVNLTADCKTAFTAYRQALRDADMLNPTWPDAPAEEWAA
;
A
#
# COMPACT_ATOMS: atom_id res chain seq x y z
N GLU A 1 5.17 -25.84 -24.94
CA GLU A 1 3.72 -25.85 -25.13
C GLU A 1 3.25 -24.86 -26.18
N ALA A 2 3.75 -23.64 -26.18
CA ALA A 2 3.38 -22.64 -27.20
C ALA A 2 3.77 -23.12 -28.60
N GLU A 3 4.92 -23.74 -28.71
CA GLU A 3 5.38 -24.31 -30.00
C GLU A 3 4.47 -25.43 -30.47
N TRP A 4 4.07 -26.34 -29.57
CA TRP A 4 3.15 -27.41 -29.86
C TRP A 4 1.79 -26.87 -30.28
N MET A 5 1.29 -25.85 -29.61
CA MET A 5 0.03 -25.21 -29.94
C MET A 5 0.06 -24.56 -31.33
N ALA A 6 1.17 -23.90 -31.69
CA ALA A 6 1.34 -23.29 -32.99
C ALA A 6 1.33 -24.33 -34.09
N GLU A 7 2.02 -25.47 -33.92
CA GLU A 7 2.06 -26.57 -34.88
C GLU A 7 0.68 -27.18 -35.12
N ASN A 8 -0.20 -27.13 -34.14
CA ASN A 8 -1.54 -27.72 -34.20
C ASN A 8 -2.64 -26.66 -34.40
N ASN A 9 -2.30 -25.48 -34.89
CA ASN A 9 -3.24 -24.36 -35.06
C ASN A 9 -3.95 -23.95 -33.77
N LEU A 10 -3.31 -24.14 -32.64
CA LEU A 10 -3.82 -23.73 -31.36
C LEU A 10 -3.11 -22.44 -30.87
N VAL A 11 -3.75 -21.68 -30.01
CA VAL A 11 -3.15 -20.50 -29.42
C VAL A 11 -2.85 -20.75 -27.94
N PRO A 12 -1.78 -20.15 -27.40
CA PRO A 12 -1.49 -20.28 -25.98
C PRO A 12 -2.61 -19.72 -25.10
N VAL A 13 -2.86 -20.38 -23.98
CA VAL A 13 -3.83 -19.90 -22.99
C VAL A 13 -3.15 -18.86 -22.11
N THR A 14 -3.77 -17.72 -21.95
CA THR A 14 -3.29 -16.63 -21.11
C THR A 14 -4.01 -16.67 -19.75
N TYR A 15 -3.22 -16.62 -18.68
CA TYR A 15 -3.72 -16.63 -17.31
C TYR A 15 -3.64 -15.26 -16.63
N PHE A 16 -3.42 -14.23 -17.41
CA PHE A 16 -3.39 -12.86 -16.94
C PHE A 16 -4.20 -11.97 -17.87
N LYS A 17 -4.92 -11.03 -17.29
CA LYS A 17 -5.65 -10.00 -18.02
C LYS A 17 -5.48 -8.68 -17.29
N ALA A 18 -5.24 -7.60 -18.02
CA ALA A 18 -5.07 -6.28 -17.42
C ALA A 18 -6.32 -5.90 -16.63
N HIS A 19 -6.12 -5.42 -15.42
CA HIS A 19 -7.20 -5.04 -14.50
C HIS A 19 -6.69 -4.02 -13.49
N ASP A 20 -7.64 -3.36 -12.81
CA ASP A 20 -7.33 -2.45 -11.71
C ASP A 20 -7.28 -3.25 -10.40
N ALA A 21 -6.08 -3.54 -9.91
CA ALA A 21 -5.92 -4.33 -8.68
C ALA A 21 -6.51 -3.67 -7.44
N ALA A 22 -6.80 -2.36 -7.48
CA ALA A 22 -7.44 -1.66 -6.37
C ALA A 22 -8.91 -2.06 -6.19
N THR A 23 -9.61 -2.37 -7.29
CA THR A 23 -11.05 -2.64 -7.28
C THR A 23 -11.44 -3.94 -7.95
N GLN A 24 -10.50 -4.63 -8.58
CA GLN A 24 -10.76 -5.83 -9.39
C GLN A 24 -9.79 -6.95 -9.05
N LYS A 25 -10.16 -8.16 -9.42
CA LYS A 25 -9.32 -9.36 -9.25
C LYS A 25 -9.43 -10.25 -10.47
N LEU A 26 -8.45 -11.14 -10.64
CA LEU A 26 -8.51 -12.21 -11.62
C LEU A 26 -9.12 -13.45 -10.98
N VAL A 27 -10.04 -14.08 -11.71
CA VAL A 27 -10.69 -15.30 -11.27
C VAL A 27 -10.49 -16.36 -12.36
N SER A 28 -10.04 -17.54 -11.96
CA SER A 28 -9.89 -18.67 -12.88
C SER A 28 -11.24 -19.05 -13.46
N CYS A 29 -11.27 -19.33 -14.76
CA CYS A 29 -12.48 -19.72 -15.46
C CYS A 29 -12.14 -20.69 -16.60
N GLU A 30 -13.17 -21.21 -17.29
CA GLU A 30 -12.97 -21.99 -18.49
C GLU A 30 -12.37 -21.10 -19.60
N ALA A 31 -11.51 -21.68 -20.43
CA ALA A 31 -10.85 -20.92 -21.49
C ALA A 31 -11.89 -20.33 -22.45
N TYR A 32 -11.67 -19.08 -22.82
CA TYR A 32 -12.52 -18.38 -23.80
C TYR A 32 -11.67 -17.55 -24.74
N LEU A 33 -12.21 -17.21 -25.89
CA LEU A 33 -11.53 -16.41 -26.92
C LEU A 33 -11.98 -14.96 -26.82
N GLU A 34 -11.03 -14.04 -26.78
CA GLU A 34 -11.28 -12.60 -26.77
C GLU A 34 -10.17 -11.89 -27.52
N GLY A 35 -10.52 -11.09 -28.54
CA GLY A 35 -9.54 -10.30 -29.29
C GLY A 35 -8.45 -11.10 -29.96
N GLY A 36 -8.72 -12.36 -30.31
CA GLY A 36 -7.74 -13.25 -30.93
C GLY A 36 -6.88 -14.02 -29.92
N ASP A 37 -7.04 -13.77 -28.64
CA ASP A 37 -6.32 -14.46 -27.56
C ASP A 37 -7.24 -15.35 -26.75
N VAL A 38 -6.68 -16.43 -26.20
CA VAL A 38 -7.41 -17.36 -25.34
C VAL A 38 -7.03 -17.09 -23.88
N TYR A 39 -8.04 -16.85 -23.07
CA TYR A 39 -7.87 -16.55 -21.64
C TYR A 39 -8.52 -17.64 -20.79
N ALA A 40 -7.90 -17.93 -19.65
CA ALA A 40 -8.48 -18.80 -18.61
C ALA A 40 -8.72 -18.03 -17.31
N VAL A 41 -8.80 -16.72 -17.40
CA VAL A 41 -9.10 -15.83 -16.26
C VAL A 41 -10.10 -14.78 -16.69
N ASN A 42 -10.93 -14.37 -15.75
CA ASN A 42 -11.85 -13.24 -15.90
C ASN A 42 -11.45 -12.13 -14.93
N VAL A 43 -11.78 -10.90 -15.30
CA VAL A 43 -11.67 -9.74 -14.41
C VAL A 43 -13.02 -9.58 -13.71
N GLU A 44 -13.01 -9.60 -12.38
CA GLU A 44 -14.21 -9.39 -11.57
C GLU A 44 -13.98 -8.25 -10.59
N SER A 45 -15.02 -7.50 -10.30
CA SER A 45 -14.95 -6.47 -9.26
C SER A 45 -14.83 -7.13 -7.89
N LEU A 46 -14.04 -6.53 -7.01
CA LEU A 46 -13.96 -6.97 -5.63
C LEU A 46 -15.32 -6.76 -4.95
N SER A 47 -15.74 -7.72 -4.11
CA SER A 47 -16.94 -7.57 -3.31
C SER A 47 -16.74 -6.50 -2.23
N ALA A 48 -17.84 -6.03 -1.61
CA ALA A 48 -17.77 -5.10 -0.50
C ALA A 48 -16.94 -5.65 0.65
N ASP A 49 -17.07 -6.95 0.96
CA ASP A 49 -16.29 -7.61 2.01
C ASP A 49 -14.81 -7.70 1.64
N GLU A 50 -14.48 -7.98 0.39
CA GLU A 50 -13.10 -8.03 -0.09
C GLU A 50 -12.45 -6.64 -0.06
N LEU A 51 -13.17 -5.60 -0.45
CA LEU A 51 -12.70 -4.22 -0.37
C LEU A 51 -12.47 -3.80 1.09
N ALA A 52 -13.41 -4.13 1.97
CA ALA A 52 -13.27 -3.82 3.40
C ALA A 52 -12.06 -4.53 4.03
N ALA A 53 -11.82 -5.79 3.67
CA ALA A 53 -10.65 -6.54 4.14
C ALA A 53 -9.35 -5.93 3.63
N LYS A 54 -9.33 -5.48 2.38
CA LYS A 54 -8.18 -4.81 1.78
C LYS A 54 -7.89 -3.48 2.48
N ASP A 55 -8.92 -2.69 2.74
CA ASP A 55 -8.80 -1.42 3.46
C ASP A 55 -8.30 -1.65 4.88
N ALA A 56 -8.82 -2.65 5.58
CA ALA A 56 -8.38 -3.00 6.92
C ALA A 56 -6.90 -3.39 6.95
N SER A 57 -6.45 -4.15 5.95
CA SER A 57 -5.04 -4.54 5.81
C SER A 57 -4.15 -3.31 5.57
N THR A 58 -4.58 -2.39 4.70
CA THR A 58 -3.86 -1.15 4.41
C THR A 58 -3.77 -0.27 5.66
N ILE A 59 -4.87 -0.12 6.39
CA ILE A 59 -4.91 0.65 7.65
C ILE A 59 -3.94 0.06 8.67
N ALA A 60 -3.94 -1.27 8.84
CA ALA A 60 -3.06 -1.94 9.78
C ALA A 60 -1.58 -1.74 9.43
N ALA A 61 -1.23 -1.86 8.14
CA ALA A 61 0.14 -1.64 7.66
C ALA A 61 0.58 -0.19 7.89
N ASN A 62 -0.28 0.77 7.57
CA ASN A 62 0.04 2.19 7.76
C ASN A 62 0.11 2.60 9.23
N LYS A 63 -0.71 2.01 10.09
CA LYS A 63 -0.60 2.20 11.54
C LYS A 63 0.75 1.70 12.07
N SER A 64 1.24 0.58 11.54
CA SER A 64 2.55 0.06 11.88
C SER A 64 3.67 1.02 11.47
N VAL A 65 3.60 1.59 10.27
CA VAL A 65 4.55 2.61 9.80
C VAL A 65 4.51 3.85 10.70
N ARG A 66 3.31 4.35 11.00
CA ARG A 66 3.13 5.49 11.91
C ARG A 66 3.74 5.22 13.28
N ASN A 67 3.47 4.06 13.85
CA ASN A 67 3.98 3.70 15.18
C ASN A 67 5.50 3.62 15.18
N LYS A 68 6.10 3.11 14.12
CA LYS A 68 7.56 3.10 13.95
C LYS A 68 8.12 4.51 13.92
N LYS A 69 7.52 5.40 13.15
CA LYS A 69 7.94 6.81 13.08
C LYS A 69 7.80 7.52 14.41
N LEU A 70 6.74 7.25 15.15
CA LEU A 70 6.56 7.78 16.51
C LEU A 70 7.63 7.25 17.47
N ALA A 71 7.93 5.97 17.42
CA ALA A 71 8.95 5.35 18.25
C ALA A 71 10.35 5.93 17.99
N GLU A 72 10.65 6.25 16.74
CA GLU A 72 11.93 6.85 16.34
C GLU A 72 12.16 8.24 16.95
N CYS A 73 11.10 8.95 17.35
CA CYS A 73 11.19 10.27 17.93
C CYS A 73 10.59 10.38 19.35
N ASP A 74 10.26 9.27 19.99
CA ASP A 74 9.73 9.28 21.38
C ASP A 74 10.70 9.95 22.36
N TRP A 75 11.99 9.78 22.15
CA TRP A 75 13.03 10.38 23.00
C TRP A 75 12.96 11.92 23.04
N THR A 76 12.41 12.55 22.00
CA THR A 76 12.29 14.01 21.92
C THR A 76 11.31 14.56 22.97
N GLN A 77 10.46 13.70 23.53
CA GLN A 77 9.42 14.07 24.50
C GLN A 77 9.87 13.89 25.95
N LEU A 78 11.10 13.43 26.16
CA LEU A 78 11.65 13.28 27.49
C LEU A 78 11.92 14.65 28.12
N ALA A 79 11.70 14.76 29.43
CA ALA A 79 11.82 16.05 30.13
C ALA A 79 13.25 16.61 30.18
N ASP A 80 14.25 15.72 30.10
CA ASP A 80 15.65 16.07 30.18
C ASP A 80 16.36 16.18 28.85
N VAL A 81 15.60 16.09 27.74
CA VAL A 81 16.16 16.26 26.41
C VAL A 81 16.50 17.73 26.16
N ASN A 82 17.73 17.99 25.76
CA ASN A 82 18.25 19.35 25.60
C ASN A 82 18.17 19.84 24.14
N LEU A 83 17.03 19.71 23.52
CA LEU A 83 16.74 20.30 22.21
C LEU A 83 16.32 21.77 22.40
N THR A 84 16.52 22.58 21.34
CA THR A 84 15.99 23.94 21.36
C THR A 84 14.47 23.94 21.48
N ALA A 85 13.89 25.03 22.01
CA ALA A 85 12.45 25.15 22.13
C ALA A 85 11.74 25.02 20.79
N ASP A 86 12.30 25.62 19.74
CA ASP A 86 11.75 25.53 18.40
C ASP A 86 11.79 24.10 17.84
N CYS A 87 12.88 23.38 18.11
CA CYS A 87 13.02 21.98 17.72
C CYS A 87 12.00 21.09 18.44
N LYS A 88 11.81 21.28 19.73
CA LYS A 88 10.81 20.56 20.51
C LYS A 88 9.41 20.81 19.96
N THR A 89 9.09 22.05 19.63
CA THR A 89 7.80 22.41 19.04
C THR A 89 7.64 21.74 17.68
N ALA A 90 8.68 21.73 16.84
CA ALA A 90 8.66 21.09 15.53
C ALA A 90 8.40 19.57 15.64
N PHE A 91 9.06 18.89 16.58
CA PHE A 91 8.80 17.46 16.82
C PHE A 91 7.39 17.21 17.37
N THR A 92 6.88 18.06 18.22
CA THR A 92 5.49 17.94 18.70
C THR A 92 4.51 18.04 17.55
N ALA A 93 4.69 19.01 16.66
CA ALA A 93 3.86 19.17 15.46
C ALA A 93 3.98 17.97 14.51
N TYR A 94 5.20 17.47 14.31
CA TYR A 94 5.45 16.28 13.50
C TYR A 94 4.71 15.06 14.04
N ARG A 95 4.80 14.82 15.36
CA ARG A 95 4.14 13.70 16.01
C ARG A 95 2.61 13.81 15.90
N GLN A 96 2.09 15.03 16.04
CA GLN A 96 0.64 15.25 15.87
C GLN A 96 0.22 15.01 14.41
N ALA A 97 0.99 15.45 13.44
CA ALA A 97 0.73 15.19 12.03
C ALA A 97 0.73 13.68 11.72
N LEU A 98 1.60 12.91 12.36
CA LEU A 98 1.60 11.44 12.25
C LEU A 98 0.30 10.83 12.79
N ARG A 99 -0.20 11.33 13.90
CA ARG A 99 -1.45 10.83 14.49
C ARG A 99 -2.66 11.22 13.65
N ASP A 100 -2.61 12.36 12.99
CA ASP A 100 -3.72 12.89 12.18
C ASP A 100 -3.72 12.35 10.74
N ALA A 101 -2.67 11.66 10.32
CA ALA A 101 -2.57 11.12 8.97
C ALA A 101 -3.69 10.12 8.66
N ASP A 102 -4.21 10.20 7.45
CA ASP A 102 -5.20 9.23 6.97
C ASP A 102 -4.52 7.88 6.75
N MET A 103 -4.97 6.85 7.45
CA MET A 103 -4.35 5.53 7.38
C MET A 103 -4.66 4.77 6.08
N LEU A 104 -5.62 5.22 5.30
CA LEU A 104 -5.89 4.65 3.97
C LEU A 104 -5.01 5.28 2.89
N ASN A 105 -4.84 6.61 2.95
CA ASN A 105 -4.02 7.37 2.00
C ASN A 105 -3.13 8.35 2.76
N PRO A 106 -2.12 7.85 3.49
CA PRO A 106 -1.32 8.73 4.33
C PRO A 106 -0.40 9.61 3.50
N THR A 107 -0.29 10.86 3.93
CA THR A 107 0.78 11.77 3.50
C THR A 107 1.70 11.92 4.69
N TRP A 108 2.86 11.28 4.63
CA TRP A 108 3.78 11.28 5.75
C TRP A 108 4.52 12.61 5.82
N PRO A 109 4.49 13.30 6.99
CA PRO A 109 5.26 14.53 7.16
C PRO A 109 6.75 14.22 7.22
N ASP A 110 7.56 15.22 6.87
CA ASP A 110 9.01 15.12 7.00
C ASP A 110 9.42 15.31 8.47
N ALA A 111 10.34 14.48 8.94
CA ALA A 111 10.86 14.60 10.29
C ALA A 111 11.69 15.89 10.42
N PRO A 112 11.52 16.65 11.52
CA PRO A 112 12.35 17.82 11.77
C PRO A 112 13.82 17.45 11.95
N ALA A 113 14.71 18.39 11.64
CA ALA A 113 16.11 18.24 11.95
C ALA A 113 16.33 18.44 13.46
N GLU A 114 17.29 17.70 14.02
CA GLU A 114 17.64 17.84 15.43
C GLU A 114 18.43 19.14 15.64
N GLU A 115 18.00 19.94 16.57
CA GLU A 115 18.73 21.15 17.00
C GLU A 115 18.92 21.11 18.51
N TRP A 116 20.15 20.96 18.90
CA TRP A 116 20.52 20.86 20.32
C TRP A 116 20.80 22.24 20.92
N ALA A 117 20.26 22.45 22.11
CA ALA A 117 20.54 23.66 22.87
C ALA A 117 22.00 23.66 23.33
N ALA A 118 22.59 24.83 23.34
CA ALA A 118 23.98 25.00 23.73
C ALA A 118 24.18 24.77 25.23
#